data_b6cbe6a70cc8400de86e541a912702dd
#
_entry.id   b6cbe6a70cc8400de86e541a912702dd
#
_cell.length_a   1.000
_cell.length_b   1.000
_cell.length_c   1.000
_cell.angle_alpha   90.00
_cell.angle_beta   90.00
_cell.angle_gamma   90.00
#
_symmetry.space_group_name_H-M   'P 1'
#
loop_
_entity.id
_entity.type
_entity.pdbx_description
1 polymer ?
#
loop_
_entity_poly.entity_id
_entity_poly.type
_entity_poly.pdbx_seq_one_letter_code
_entity_poly.pdbx_strand_id
1 'polypeptide(L)'
;MSDKWSPNSWRNKNALHMPNYQNEDHLNKTLNEISKYPPLVFAGEARLLKKKLGEVSNGNAFLLQGGDCAESFADFHPDNIRDTFKVILQMAVVLTFGASCPIVKVGRIAGQFAKPRSSATEVINDLELESYKGDIINGIDFNQKDRDPNPDRLIQAYNQSASTLNLLRAFSQGGFANLNKIHQWNLNFVKGENAAKFREISSRIDECLSFMEACGINGNSVRQLNETDFFTSHEALLLQYEEALTRIDSTSGKWYDVSAHMLWVGDRTRQLDGAHIEFLRGIENPIGIK
;
A
#
# COMPACT_ATOMS: atom_id res chain seq x y z
N MET A 1 -15.25 32.35 6.97
CA MET A 1 -15.60 31.06 7.63
C MET A 1 -14.83 30.00 6.90
N SER A 2 -13.94 29.25 7.54
CA SER A 2 -13.31 28.13 6.84
C SER A 2 -14.42 27.11 6.55
N ASP A 3 -14.65 26.80 5.29
CA ASP A 3 -15.62 25.80 4.90
C ASP A 3 -15.31 24.51 5.64
N LYS A 4 -16.34 23.97 6.32
CA LYS A 4 -16.21 22.70 7.05
C LYS A 4 -15.83 21.63 6.05
N TRP A 5 -14.71 20.95 6.26
CA TRP A 5 -14.26 19.89 5.40
C TRP A 5 -15.28 18.74 5.32
N SER A 6 -15.38 18.16 4.14
CA SER A 6 -16.12 16.93 3.85
C SER A 6 -15.36 16.10 2.82
N PRO A 7 -15.61 14.79 2.68
CA PRO A 7 -14.89 13.94 1.72
C PRO A 7 -14.90 14.43 0.27
N ASN A 8 -15.90 15.26 -0.10
CA ASN A 8 -16.06 15.83 -1.44
C ASN A 8 -15.58 17.29 -1.56
N SER A 9 -14.98 17.90 -0.51
CA SER A 9 -14.49 19.29 -0.53
C SER A 9 -13.46 19.53 -1.64
N TRP A 10 -12.69 18.49 -2.01
CA TRP A 10 -11.69 18.54 -3.07
C TRP A 10 -12.27 18.89 -4.44
N ARG A 11 -13.57 18.62 -4.68
CA ARG A 11 -14.25 18.89 -5.97
C ARG A 11 -14.30 20.40 -6.32
N ASN A 12 -14.10 21.27 -5.32
CA ASN A 12 -14.03 22.73 -5.48
C ASN A 12 -12.59 23.21 -5.75
N LYS A 13 -11.63 22.30 -5.92
CA LYS A 13 -10.22 22.59 -6.14
C LYS A 13 -9.73 22.03 -7.47
N ASN A 14 -8.58 22.50 -7.92
CA ASN A 14 -7.94 21.96 -9.12
C ASN A 14 -7.42 20.53 -8.86
N ALA A 15 -8.03 19.54 -9.52
CA ALA A 15 -7.68 18.12 -9.41
C ALA A 15 -6.82 17.73 -10.61
N LEU A 16 -5.52 17.54 -10.38
CA LEU A 16 -4.55 17.13 -11.41
C LEU A 16 -4.61 15.62 -11.62
N HIS A 17 -4.24 15.17 -12.83
CA HIS A 17 -4.12 13.75 -13.21
C HIS A 17 -5.41 12.93 -13.14
N MET A 18 -6.54 13.57 -13.03
CA MET A 18 -7.83 12.88 -13.04
C MET A 18 -8.15 12.37 -14.46
N PRO A 19 -8.71 11.17 -14.61
CA PRO A 19 -9.17 10.67 -15.89
C PRO A 19 -10.47 11.37 -16.32
N ASN A 20 -10.66 11.46 -17.65
CA ASN A 20 -11.90 11.95 -18.23
C ASN A 20 -12.77 10.75 -18.64
N TYR A 21 -13.74 10.39 -17.81
CA TYR A 21 -14.68 9.32 -18.12
C TYR A 21 -15.76 9.82 -19.10
N GLN A 22 -15.94 9.11 -20.21
CA GLN A 22 -16.91 9.46 -21.25
C GLN A 22 -18.37 9.31 -20.77
N ASN A 23 -18.62 8.41 -19.81
CA ASN A 23 -19.93 8.12 -19.25
C ASN A 23 -19.95 8.40 -17.75
N GLU A 24 -20.35 9.64 -17.40
CA GLU A 24 -20.45 10.07 -15.99
C GLU A 24 -21.53 9.31 -15.20
N ASP A 25 -22.62 8.91 -15.83
CA ASP A 25 -23.68 8.15 -15.16
C ASP A 25 -23.17 6.77 -14.76
N HIS A 26 -22.40 6.10 -15.63
CA HIS A 26 -21.74 4.84 -15.32
C HIS A 26 -20.73 5.02 -14.18
N LEU A 27 -19.88 6.05 -14.24
CA LEU A 27 -18.96 6.36 -13.16
C LEU A 27 -19.68 6.57 -11.81
N ASN A 28 -20.71 7.41 -11.79
CA ASN A 28 -21.47 7.69 -10.58
C ASN A 28 -22.16 6.45 -10.01
N LYS A 29 -22.71 5.58 -10.87
CA LYS A 29 -23.29 4.30 -10.46
C LYS A 29 -22.23 3.40 -9.83
N THR A 30 -21.05 3.28 -10.45
CA THR A 30 -19.93 2.47 -9.95
C THR A 30 -19.42 2.99 -8.60
N LEU A 31 -19.20 4.31 -8.47
CA LEU A 31 -18.76 4.92 -7.21
C LEU A 31 -19.79 4.74 -6.08
N ASN A 32 -21.09 4.87 -6.39
CA ASN A 32 -22.15 4.62 -5.43
C ASN A 32 -22.23 3.14 -5.00
N GLU A 33 -21.86 2.21 -5.89
CA GLU A 33 -21.75 0.80 -5.55
C GLU A 33 -20.56 0.56 -4.61
N ILE A 34 -19.38 1.05 -4.96
CA ILE A 34 -18.16 0.96 -4.13
C ILE A 34 -18.38 1.60 -2.75
N SER A 35 -19.14 2.69 -2.69
CA SER A 35 -19.46 3.35 -1.42
C SER A 35 -20.22 2.47 -0.43
N LYS A 36 -20.84 1.40 -0.87
CA LYS A 36 -21.57 0.42 -0.05
C LYS A 36 -20.76 -0.83 0.27
N TYR A 37 -19.60 -1.00 -0.36
CA TYR A 37 -18.72 -2.13 -0.11
C TYR A 37 -18.09 -2.07 1.29
N PRO A 38 -17.70 -3.21 1.88
CA PRO A 38 -16.96 -3.23 3.13
C PRO A 38 -15.67 -2.42 3.06
N PRO A 39 -15.19 -1.85 4.19
CA PRO A 39 -13.88 -1.22 4.22
C PRO A 39 -12.76 -2.24 3.91
N LEU A 40 -11.76 -1.83 3.13
CA LEU A 40 -10.59 -2.66 2.85
C LEU A 40 -9.69 -2.79 4.08
N VAL A 41 -9.57 -1.71 4.86
CA VAL A 41 -8.84 -1.69 6.12
C VAL A 41 -9.71 -1.16 7.25
N PHE A 42 -9.43 -1.56 8.48
CA PHE A 42 -10.11 -1.03 9.65
C PHE A 42 -9.39 0.24 10.16
N ALA A 43 -10.14 1.28 10.52
CA ALA A 43 -9.59 2.54 11.03
C ALA A 43 -8.67 2.35 12.25
N GLY A 44 -8.92 1.31 13.06
CA GLY A 44 -8.05 0.93 14.18
C GLY A 44 -6.64 0.51 13.75
N GLU A 45 -6.51 -0.16 12.58
CA GLU A 45 -5.21 -0.53 12.01
C GLU A 45 -4.46 0.73 11.56
N ALA A 46 -5.15 1.71 10.95
CA ALA A 46 -4.54 3.01 10.58
C ALA A 46 -4.07 3.79 11.83
N ARG A 47 -4.85 3.76 12.93
CA ARG A 47 -4.42 4.34 14.22
C ARG A 47 -3.19 3.65 14.79
N LEU A 48 -3.14 2.31 14.71
CA LEU A 48 -1.97 1.55 15.14
C LEU A 48 -0.74 1.93 14.32
N LEU A 49 -0.88 2.04 13.00
CA LEU A 49 0.22 2.50 12.14
C LEU A 49 0.67 3.92 12.53
N LYS A 50 -0.28 4.85 12.74
CA LYS A 50 0.03 6.23 13.17
C LYS A 50 0.86 6.25 14.46
N LYS A 51 0.51 5.40 15.44
CA LYS A 51 1.28 5.24 16.68
C LYS A 51 2.70 4.73 16.41
N LYS A 52 2.83 3.69 15.56
CA LYS A 52 4.14 3.13 15.20
C LYS A 52 5.02 4.12 14.43
N LEU A 53 4.44 4.95 13.56
CA LEU A 53 5.16 6.02 12.88
C LEU A 53 5.61 7.12 13.86
N GLY A 54 4.87 7.34 14.95
CA GLY A 54 5.33 8.18 16.06
C GLY A 54 6.60 7.64 16.69
N GLU A 55 6.72 6.32 16.91
CA GLU A 55 7.97 5.71 17.40
C GLU A 55 9.12 5.85 16.39
N VAL A 56 8.82 5.77 15.08
CA VAL A 56 9.83 6.06 14.04
C VAL A 56 10.33 7.51 14.14
N SER A 57 9.42 8.46 14.31
CA SER A 57 9.76 9.88 14.47
C SER A 57 10.61 10.15 15.71
N ASN A 58 10.43 9.36 16.76
CA ASN A 58 11.22 9.45 18.00
C ASN A 58 12.55 8.68 17.94
N GLY A 59 12.87 8.02 16.82
CA GLY A 59 14.09 7.22 16.67
C GLY A 59 14.03 5.85 17.34
N ASN A 60 12.87 5.43 17.84
CA ASN A 60 12.68 4.14 18.53
C ASN A 60 12.34 2.98 17.58
N ALA A 61 12.09 3.26 16.30
CA ALA A 61 11.77 2.30 15.25
C ALA A 61 12.24 2.82 13.90
N PHE A 62 12.23 1.96 12.88
CA PHE A 62 12.55 2.32 11.50
C PHE A 62 11.39 1.97 10.56
N LEU A 63 11.07 2.84 9.61
CA LEU A 63 10.06 2.60 8.58
C LEU A 63 10.68 1.92 7.36
N LEU A 64 10.21 0.73 7.04
CA LEU A 64 10.45 0.06 5.77
C LEU A 64 9.18 0.16 4.91
N GLN A 65 9.19 0.99 3.89
CA GLN A 65 8.13 1.08 2.90
C GLN A 65 8.65 0.66 1.53
N GLY A 66 7.98 -0.29 0.89
CA GLY A 66 8.38 -0.82 -0.41
C GLY A 66 7.25 -1.55 -1.12
N GLY A 67 7.46 -1.86 -2.40
CA GLY A 67 6.50 -2.55 -3.27
C GLY A 67 6.51 -1.98 -4.69
N ASP A 68 5.46 -2.23 -5.45
CA ASP A 68 5.41 -1.88 -6.86
C ASP A 68 5.26 -0.37 -7.10
N CYS A 69 5.78 0.09 -8.23
CA CYS A 69 5.57 1.46 -8.71
C CYS A 69 4.10 1.69 -9.09
N ALA A 70 3.51 0.69 -9.76
CA ALA A 70 2.08 0.53 -9.99
C ALA A 70 1.80 -0.96 -10.12
N GLU A 71 0.79 -1.44 -9.41
CA GLU A 71 0.31 -2.82 -9.52
C GLU A 71 -0.40 -3.00 -10.86
N SER A 72 -0.29 -4.20 -11.44
CA SER A 72 -1.03 -4.60 -12.63
C SER A 72 -2.09 -5.64 -12.30
N PHE A 73 -3.26 -5.54 -12.93
CA PHE A 73 -4.28 -6.58 -12.84
C PHE A 73 -3.80 -7.93 -13.39
N ALA A 74 -2.88 -7.92 -14.35
CA ALA A 74 -2.29 -9.12 -14.92
C ALA A 74 -1.38 -9.86 -13.93
N ASP A 75 -0.75 -9.13 -12.99
CA ASP A 75 0.16 -9.69 -11.99
C ASP A 75 -0.58 -10.16 -10.72
N PHE A 76 -1.91 -10.07 -10.69
CA PHE A 76 -2.72 -10.53 -9.57
C PHE A 76 -2.68 -12.07 -9.47
N HIS A 77 -1.71 -12.56 -8.72
CA HIS A 77 -1.47 -13.97 -8.48
C HIS A 77 -1.01 -14.20 -7.04
N PRO A 78 -1.44 -15.27 -6.36
CA PRO A 78 -1.07 -15.54 -4.97
C PRO A 78 0.45 -15.66 -4.75
N ASP A 79 1.19 -16.15 -5.73
CA ASP A 79 2.65 -16.25 -5.64
C ASP A 79 3.31 -14.86 -5.66
N ASN A 80 2.84 -13.93 -6.49
CA ASN A 80 3.36 -12.56 -6.54
C ASN A 80 3.09 -11.82 -5.22
N ILE A 81 1.89 -11.96 -4.66
CA ILE A 81 1.52 -11.40 -3.36
C ILE A 81 2.40 -11.98 -2.26
N ARG A 82 2.55 -13.32 -2.23
CA ARG A 82 3.41 -14.02 -1.28
C ARG A 82 4.85 -13.55 -1.37
N ASP A 83 5.40 -13.47 -2.57
CA ASP A 83 6.82 -13.17 -2.77
C ASP A 83 7.14 -11.71 -2.47
N THR A 84 6.24 -10.77 -2.80
CA THR A 84 6.35 -9.37 -2.36
C THR A 84 6.36 -9.25 -0.82
N PHE A 85 5.43 -9.93 -0.15
CA PHE A 85 5.38 -9.96 1.31
C PHE A 85 6.64 -10.58 1.91
N LYS A 86 7.09 -11.72 1.35
CA LYS A 86 8.30 -12.43 1.75
C LYS A 86 9.55 -11.55 1.67
N VAL A 87 9.75 -10.83 0.55
CA VAL A 87 10.91 -9.94 0.38
C VAL A 87 10.91 -8.84 1.44
N ILE A 88 9.76 -8.22 1.72
CA ILE A 88 9.66 -7.18 2.76
C ILE A 88 9.99 -7.75 4.13
N LEU A 89 9.54 -8.97 4.45
CA LEU A 89 9.89 -9.63 5.72
C LEU A 89 11.38 -9.96 5.83
N GLN A 90 12.00 -10.44 4.74
CA GLN A 90 13.42 -10.73 4.69
C GLN A 90 14.25 -9.46 4.93
N MET A 91 13.90 -8.36 4.27
CA MET A 91 14.53 -7.05 4.50
C MET A 91 14.32 -6.57 5.95
N ALA A 92 13.11 -6.73 6.49
CA ALA A 92 12.80 -6.32 7.85
C ALA A 92 13.63 -7.05 8.90
N VAL A 93 13.88 -8.36 8.75
CA VAL A 93 14.72 -9.13 9.69
C VAL A 93 16.16 -8.64 9.68
N VAL A 94 16.73 -8.41 8.48
CA VAL A 94 18.10 -7.90 8.35
C VAL A 94 18.22 -6.49 8.94
N LEU A 95 17.23 -5.62 8.67
CA LEU A 95 17.20 -4.27 9.23
C LEU A 95 16.99 -4.26 10.73
N THR A 96 16.12 -5.13 11.28
CA THR A 96 15.92 -5.26 12.72
C THR A 96 17.24 -5.62 13.42
N PHE A 97 17.96 -6.58 12.86
CA PHE A 97 19.27 -6.98 13.38
C PHE A 97 20.30 -5.85 13.27
N GLY A 98 20.40 -5.22 12.09
CA GLY A 98 21.42 -4.18 11.83
C GLY A 98 21.18 -2.87 12.57
N ALA A 99 19.91 -2.45 12.72
CA ALA A 99 19.53 -1.21 13.38
C ALA A 99 19.24 -1.38 14.88
N SER A 100 19.12 -2.62 15.36
CA SER A 100 18.76 -2.95 16.75
C SER A 100 17.46 -2.27 17.21
N CYS A 101 16.51 -2.08 16.32
CA CYS A 101 15.21 -1.47 16.60
C CYS A 101 14.08 -2.15 15.80
N PRO A 102 12.83 -2.03 16.25
CA PRO A 102 11.67 -2.55 15.52
C PRO A 102 11.53 -1.93 14.12
N ILE A 103 11.09 -2.73 13.15
CA ILE A 103 10.81 -2.29 11.78
C ILE A 103 9.30 -2.21 11.56
N VAL A 104 8.81 -1.02 11.22
CA VAL A 104 7.43 -0.78 10.77
C VAL A 104 7.36 -1.09 9.27
N LYS A 105 6.60 -2.13 8.89
CA LYS A 105 6.51 -2.62 7.52
C LYS A 105 5.28 -2.07 6.84
N VAL A 106 5.46 -1.32 5.74
CA VAL A 106 4.38 -0.76 4.92
C VAL A 106 4.60 -1.19 3.46
N GLY A 107 3.69 -1.99 2.94
CA GLY A 107 3.71 -2.40 1.54
C GLY A 107 3.03 -1.37 0.63
N ARG A 108 3.62 -1.08 -0.52
CA ARG A 108 2.92 -0.46 -1.64
C ARG A 108 2.24 -1.57 -2.45
N ILE A 109 1.13 -2.06 -1.92
CA ILE A 109 0.39 -3.21 -2.42
C ILE A 109 -1.07 -3.09 -1.99
N ALA A 110 -1.97 -3.73 -2.71
CA ALA A 110 -3.41 -3.74 -2.48
C ALA A 110 -4.06 -2.36 -2.66
N GLY A 111 -3.68 -1.64 -3.72
CA GLY A 111 -4.28 -0.34 -4.04
C GLY A 111 -3.44 0.56 -4.96
N GLN A 112 -2.17 0.26 -5.20
CA GLN A 112 -1.30 1.09 -6.03
C GLN A 112 -1.53 0.84 -7.53
N PHE A 113 -2.76 0.93 -8.02
CA PHE A 113 -3.12 0.68 -9.43
C PHE A 113 -3.14 1.94 -10.30
N ALA A 114 -3.00 3.13 -9.71
CA ALA A 114 -2.94 4.39 -10.42
C ALA A 114 -1.50 4.90 -10.54
N LYS A 115 -1.19 5.59 -11.65
CA LYS A 115 0.14 6.15 -11.91
C LYS A 115 0.02 7.52 -12.56
N PRO A 116 0.59 8.59 -11.97
CA PRO A 116 0.64 9.89 -12.62
C PRO A 116 1.58 9.84 -13.83
N ARG A 117 1.18 10.47 -14.93
CA ARG A 117 1.95 10.51 -16.18
C ARG A 117 2.45 11.93 -16.46
N SER A 118 3.61 12.01 -17.10
CA SER A 118 4.20 13.30 -17.49
C SER A 118 3.49 13.89 -18.71
N SER A 119 2.93 13.05 -19.59
CA SER A 119 2.09 13.45 -20.72
C SER A 119 0.68 12.89 -20.57
N ALA A 120 -0.32 13.64 -21.01
CA ALA A 120 -1.70 13.19 -21.05
C ALA A 120 -1.92 12.11 -22.12
N THR A 121 -1.13 12.16 -23.20
CA THR A 121 -1.23 11.29 -24.37
C THR A 121 0.10 10.62 -24.69
N GLU A 122 0.05 9.52 -25.41
CA GLU A 122 1.18 8.79 -26.01
C GLU A 122 0.94 8.67 -27.51
N VAL A 123 2.03 8.80 -28.31
CA VAL A 123 1.98 8.71 -29.79
C VAL A 123 2.81 7.52 -30.23
N ILE A 124 2.20 6.58 -30.96
CA ILE A 124 2.88 5.43 -31.60
C ILE A 124 2.37 5.32 -33.04
N ASN A 125 3.28 5.30 -34.03
CA ASN A 125 2.95 5.19 -35.44
C ASN A 125 1.87 6.21 -35.91
N ASP A 126 2.04 7.47 -35.54
CA ASP A 126 1.14 8.60 -35.84
C ASP A 126 -0.29 8.49 -35.22
N LEU A 127 -0.55 7.48 -34.43
CA LEU A 127 -1.77 7.37 -33.61
C LEU A 127 -1.52 7.97 -32.24
N GLU A 128 -2.33 8.94 -31.83
CA GLU A 128 -2.31 9.55 -30.50
C GLU A 128 -3.46 9.02 -29.68
N LEU A 129 -3.13 8.47 -28.50
CA LEU A 129 -4.10 7.93 -27.54
C LEU A 129 -3.79 8.45 -26.13
N GLU A 130 -4.76 8.36 -25.23
CA GLU A 130 -4.57 8.61 -23.79
C GLU A 130 -3.38 7.79 -23.26
N SER A 131 -2.55 8.40 -22.41
CA SER A 131 -1.48 7.66 -21.71
C SER A 131 -2.07 6.56 -20.81
N TYR A 132 -1.36 5.45 -20.68
CA TYR A 132 -1.68 4.45 -19.68
C TYR A 132 -1.47 5.05 -18.28
N LYS A 133 -2.56 5.23 -17.51
CA LYS A 133 -2.59 5.87 -16.18
C LYS A 133 -2.69 4.86 -15.04
N GLY A 134 -2.59 3.57 -15.34
CA GLY A 134 -2.71 2.46 -14.40
C GLY A 134 -4.03 1.70 -14.52
N ASP A 135 -3.99 0.45 -14.13
CA ASP A 135 -5.06 -0.50 -14.39
C ASP A 135 -6.42 -0.15 -13.76
N ILE A 136 -6.43 0.64 -12.70
CA ILE A 136 -7.68 1.16 -12.12
C ILE A 136 -8.40 2.16 -13.06
N ILE A 137 -7.70 2.75 -14.01
CA ILE A 137 -8.21 3.79 -14.91
C ILE A 137 -8.43 3.24 -16.31
N ASN A 138 -7.38 2.70 -16.95
CA ASN A 138 -7.38 2.27 -18.34
C ASN A 138 -6.44 1.07 -18.58
N GLY A 139 -6.54 0.44 -19.76
CA GLY A 139 -5.72 -0.70 -20.12
C GLY A 139 -4.33 -0.31 -20.65
N ILE A 140 -3.38 -1.24 -20.57
CA ILE A 140 -2.00 -1.04 -21.02
C ILE A 140 -1.86 -1.12 -22.54
N ASP A 141 -2.74 -1.86 -23.23
CA ASP A 141 -2.64 -2.07 -24.69
C ASP A 141 -2.89 -0.76 -25.44
N PHE A 142 -2.08 -0.53 -26.49
CA PHE A 142 -2.14 0.70 -27.26
C PHE A 142 -3.22 0.64 -28.35
N ASN A 143 -4.48 0.69 -27.90
CA ASN A 143 -5.64 0.81 -28.76
C ASN A 143 -6.72 1.65 -28.03
N GLN A 144 -7.66 2.24 -28.80
CA GLN A 144 -8.66 3.17 -28.27
C GLN A 144 -9.47 2.55 -27.11
N LYS A 145 -9.96 1.32 -27.30
CA LYS A 145 -10.81 0.65 -26.32
C LYS A 145 -10.14 0.46 -24.96
N ASP A 146 -8.85 0.10 -24.96
CA ASP A 146 -8.11 -0.11 -23.72
C ASP A 146 -7.66 1.21 -23.09
N ARG A 147 -7.35 2.22 -23.91
CA ARG A 147 -6.89 3.53 -23.41
C ARG A 147 -8.03 4.43 -22.93
N ASP A 148 -9.27 4.16 -23.28
CA ASP A 148 -10.41 4.87 -22.73
C ASP A 148 -10.60 4.52 -21.26
N PRO A 149 -10.72 5.51 -20.34
CA PRO A 149 -11.02 5.27 -18.93
C PRO A 149 -12.33 4.52 -18.75
N ASN A 150 -12.30 3.43 -17.97
CA ASN A 150 -13.45 2.56 -17.75
C ASN A 150 -13.78 2.44 -16.26
N PRO A 151 -14.99 2.87 -15.80
CA PRO A 151 -15.41 2.79 -14.42
C PRO A 151 -15.43 1.37 -13.81
N ASP A 152 -15.66 0.31 -14.63
CA ASP A 152 -15.69 -1.07 -14.13
C ASP A 152 -14.35 -1.51 -13.53
N ARG A 153 -13.25 -0.89 -13.95
CA ARG A 153 -11.91 -1.13 -13.43
C ARG A 153 -11.78 -0.73 -11.95
N LEU A 154 -12.59 0.21 -11.47
CA LEU A 154 -12.63 0.59 -10.05
C LEU A 154 -13.12 -0.57 -9.18
N ILE A 155 -14.16 -1.30 -9.63
CA ILE A 155 -14.68 -2.49 -8.94
C ILE A 155 -13.63 -3.61 -8.97
N GLN A 156 -12.97 -3.81 -10.10
CA GLN A 156 -11.92 -4.80 -10.23
C GLN A 156 -10.74 -4.50 -9.28
N ALA A 157 -10.31 -3.24 -9.21
CA ALA A 157 -9.25 -2.80 -8.29
C ALA A 157 -9.63 -3.05 -6.83
N TYR A 158 -10.87 -2.70 -6.44
CA TYR A 158 -11.37 -2.99 -5.10
C TYR A 158 -11.33 -4.50 -4.79
N ASN A 159 -11.84 -5.34 -5.69
CA ASN A 159 -11.90 -6.80 -5.47
C ASN A 159 -10.50 -7.43 -5.36
N GLN A 160 -9.57 -7.01 -6.21
CA GLN A 160 -8.18 -7.48 -6.12
C GLN A 160 -7.50 -6.97 -4.85
N SER A 161 -7.73 -5.72 -4.44
CA SER A 161 -7.24 -5.18 -3.17
C SER A 161 -7.78 -5.95 -1.97
N ALA A 162 -9.07 -6.25 -1.94
CA ALA A 162 -9.71 -7.02 -0.87
C ALA A 162 -9.12 -8.43 -0.75
N SER A 163 -8.93 -9.12 -1.89
CA SER A 163 -8.35 -10.46 -1.94
C SER A 163 -6.89 -10.45 -1.50
N THR A 164 -6.11 -9.47 -1.96
CA THR A 164 -4.71 -9.27 -1.57
C THR A 164 -4.59 -9.03 -0.06
N LEU A 165 -5.39 -8.12 0.50
CA LEU A 165 -5.39 -7.83 1.94
C LEU A 165 -5.79 -9.04 2.78
N ASN A 166 -6.77 -9.83 2.33
CA ASN A 166 -7.14 -11.08 3.00
C ASN A 166 -5.98 -12.05 3.06
N LEU A 167 -5.26 -12.24 1.95
CA LEU A 167 -4.09 -13.13 1.89
C LEU A 167 -2.93 -12.62 2.74
N LEU A 168 -2.65 -11.31 2.71
CA LEU A 168 -1.62 -10.69 3.54
C LEU A 168 -1.92 -10.85 5.04
N ARG A 169 -3.19 -10.69 5.48
CA ARG A 169 -3.58 -10.94 6.86
C ARG A 169 -3.40 -12.41 7.24
N ALA A 170 -3.76 -13.34 6.36
CA ALA A 170 -3.55 -14.77 6.58
C ALA A 170 -2.04 -15.08 6.73
N PHE A 171 -1.18 -14.52 5.90
CA PHE A 171 0.27 -14.69 6.00
C PHE A 171 0.85 -14.05 7.28
N SER A 172 0.36 -12.87 7.64
CA SER A 172 0.86 -12.15 8.81
C SER A 172 0.53 -12.84 10.13
N GLN A 173 -0.58 -13.57 10.21
CA GLN A 173 -1.10 -14.17 11.44
C GLN A 173 -1.08 -15.70 11.44
N GLY A 174 -0.98 -16.34 10.27
CA GLY A 174 -1.07 -17.79 10.09
C GLY A 174 0.26 -18.54 10.23
N GLY A 175 1.31 -17.94 10.80
CA GLY A 175 2.62 -18.58 11.00
C GLY A 175 3.51 -18.61 9.75
N PHE A 176 3.12 -17.98 8.64
CA PHE A 176 4.00 -17.75 7.50
C PHE A 176 5.10 -16.74 7.85
N ALA A 177 4.79 -15.74 8.67
CA ALA A 177 5.70 -14.71 9.16
C ALA A 177 6.59 -15.17 10.34
N ASN A 178 6.76 -16.50 10.53
CA ASN A 178 7.65 -17.05 11.56
C ASN A 178 9.10 -16.61 11.32
N LEU A 179 9.75 -16.07 12.35
CA LEU A 179 11.08 -15.46 12.26
C LEU A 179 12.15 -16.49 11.81
N ASN A 180 12.10 -17.74 12.28
CA ASN A 180 13.02 -18.79 11.86
C ASN A 180 12.85 -19.12 10.37
N LYS A 181 11.57 -19.20 9.88
CA LYS A 181 11.31 -19.43 8.46
C LYS A 181 11.84 -18.29 7.59
N ILE A 182 11.62 -17.03 8.00
CA ILE A 182 12.13 -15.87 7.26
C ILE A 182 13.65 -15.91 7.21
N HIS A 183 14.30 -16.25 8.31
CA HIS A 183 15.75 -16.38 8.36
C HIS A 183 16.25 -17.50 7.42
N GLN A 184 15.59 -18.66 7.38
CA GLN A 184 15.92 -19.72 6.42
C GLN A 184 15.81 -19.26 4.97
N TRP A 185 14.83 -18.41 4.63
CA TRP A 185 14.76 -17.81 3.28
C TRP A 185 15.95 -16.91 3.00
N ASN A 186 16.44 -16.16 3.99
CA ASN A 186 17.62 -15.32 3.86
C ASN A 186 18.88 -16.13 3.56
N LEU A 187 19.03 -17.33 4.13
CA LEU A 187 20.18 -18.22 3.87
C LEU A 187 20.24 -18.67 2.40
N ASN A 188 19.13 -18.69 1.66
CA ASN A 188 19.11 -19.06 0.24
C ASN A 188 19.77 -18.02 -0.67
N PHE A 189 19.95 -16.76 -0.22
CA PHE A 189 20.64 -15.70 -0.98
C PHE A 189 22.16 -15.72 -0.85
N VAL A 190 22.73 -16.67 -0.14
CA VAL A 190 24.16 -16.73 0.20
C VAL A 190 25.06 -17.18 -0.97
N LYS A 191 24.57 -17.15 -2.21
CA LYS A 191 25.30 -17.56 -3.41
C LYS A 191 25.73 -16.31 -4.21
N GLY A 192 27.01 -15.92 -4.14
CA GLY A 192 27.57 -14.81 -4.93
C GLY A 192 28.77 -14.13 -4.26
N GLU A 193 29.48 -13.27 -5.00
CA GLU A 193 30.70 -12.59 -4.53
C GLU A 193 30.46 -11.66 -3.33
N ASN A 194 29.28 -11.04 -3.22
CA ASN A 194 28.90 -10.21 -2.09
C ASN A 194 28.36 -11.01 -0.87
N ALA A 195 28.38 -12.34 -0.97
CA ALA A 195 27.83 -13.25 0.03
C ALA A 195 28.63 -13.27 1.35
N ALA A 196 29.87 -12.79 1.39
CA ALA A 196 30.71 -12.86 2.60
C ALA A 196 30.13 -12.03 3.76
N LYS A 197 29.81 -10.74 3.51
CA LYS A 197 29.20 -9.86 4.53
C LYS A 197 27.80 -10.34 4.94
N PHE A 198 27.04 -10.82 3.94
CA PHE A 198 25.70 -11.33 4.20
C PHE A 198 25.74 -12.62 5.02
N ARG A 199 26.71 -13.52 4.77
CA ARG A 199 26.95 -14.72 5.58
C ARG A 199 27.26 -14.38 7.03
N GLU A 200 28.10 -13.39 7.28
CA GLU A 200 28.42 -12.95 8.64
C GLU A 200 27.16 -12.50 9.38
N ILE A 201 26.35 -11.61 8.77
CA ILE A 201 25.07 -11.16 9.35
C ILE A 201 24.12 -12.33 9.59
N SER A 202 23.98 -13.23 8.61
CA SER A 202 23.09 -14.38 8.71
C SER A 202 23.53 -15.36 9.81
N SER A 203 24.83 -15.62 9.96
CA SER A 203 25.36 -16.45 11.05
C SER A 203 25.08 -15.86 12.43
N ARG A 204 25.21 -14.54 12.59
CA ARG A 204 24.91 -13.87 13.86
C ARG A 204 23.43 -13.86 14.19
N ILE A 205 22.55 -13.74 13.18
CA ILE A 205 21.11 -13.91 13.37
C ILE A 205 20.79 -15.35 13.81
N ASP A 206 21.43 -16.36 13.19
CA ASP A 206 21.24 -17.77 13.52
C ASP A 206 21.66 -18.06 14.97
N GLU A 207 22.80 -17.52 15.41
CA GLU A 207 23.26 -17.61 16.81
C GLU A 207 22.24 -16.99 17.79
N CYS A 208 21.70 -15.81 17.47
CA CYS A 208 20.68 -15.16 18.29
C CYS A 208 19.40 -16.00 18.38
N LEU A 209 18.91 -16.54 17.26
CA LEU A 209 17.71 -17.39 17.23
C LEU A 209 17.91 -18.68 18.01
N SER A 210 19.07 -19.34 17.84
CA SER A 210 19.43 -20.54 18.57
C SER A 210 19.52 -20.31 20.08
N PHE A 211 20.08 -19.17 20.50
CA PHE A 211 20.11 -18.77 21.89
C PHE A 211 18.72 -18.53 22.48
N MET A 212 17.85 -17.83 21.74
CA MET A 212 16.47 -17.60 22.18
C MET A 212 15.72 -18.91 22.33
N GLU A 213 15.88 -19.85 21.38
CA GLU A 213 15.24 -21.15 21.43
C GLU A 213 15.73 -21.98 22.63
N ALA A 214 17.03 -21.97 22.91
CA ALA A 214 17.62 -22.62 24.09
C ALA A 214 17.09 -22.04 25.41
N CYS A 215 16.72 -20.77 25.43
CA CYS A 215 16.06 -20.11 26.55
C CYS A 215 14.54 -20.35 26.63
N GLY A 216 13.96 -21.18 25.71
CA GLY A 216 12.52 -21.43 25.64
C GLY A 216 11.71 -20.32 24.95
N ILE A 217 12.39 -19.35 24.37
CA ILE A 217 11.75 -18.25 23.63
C ILE A 217 11.60 -18.69 22.15
N ASN A 218 10.45 -19.24 21.82
CA ASN A 218 10.14 -19.73 20.47
C ASN A 218 8.74 -19.33 20.03
N GLY A 219 8.36 -19.67 18.80
CA GLY A 219 7.06 -19.31 18.25
C GLY A 219 5.84 -19.86 19.02
N ASN A 220 5.98 -20.90 19.83
CA ASN A 220 4.92 -21.42 20.69
C ASN A 220 4.79 -20.60 21.99
N SER A 221 5.88 -20.02 22.47
CA SER A 221 5.91 -19.24 23.71
C SER A 221 5.72 -17.74 23.48
N VAL A 222 6.08 -17.22 22.30
CA VAL A 222 6.06 -15.80 21.98
C VAL A 222 5.40 -15.53 20.62
N ARG A 223 4.18 -15.00 20.64
CA ARG A 223 3.38 -14.72 19.44
C ARG A 223 4.11 -13.86 18.40
N GLN A 224 4.90 -12.88 18.86
CA GLN A 224 5.66 -11.98 18.01
C GLN A 224 6.73 -12.67 17.14
N LEU A 225 7.09 -13.90 17.45
CA LEU A 225 8.00 -14.71 16.62
C LEU A 225 7.29 -15.43 15.47
N ASN A 226 5.95 -15.53 15.51
CA ASN A 226 5.13 -16.18 14.49
C ASN A 226 4.29 -15.22 13.67
N GLU A 227 4.05 -14.02 14.21
CA GLU A 227 3.14 -13.05 13.63
C GLU A 227 3.82 -11.70 13.46
N THR A 228 3.32 -10.91 12.55
CA THR A 228 3.83 -9.56 12.33
C THR A 228 2.73 -8.60 11.93
N ASP A 229 2.88 -7.32 12.33
CA ASP A 229 2.08 -6.27 11.74
C ASP A 229 2.60 -5.98 10.32
N PHE A 230 1.67 -5.86 9.39
CA PHE A 230 1.94 -5.45 8.02
C PHE A 230 0.85 -4.49 7.56
N PHE A 231 1.26 -3.33 7.08
CA PHE A 231 0.36 -2.27 6.64
C PHE A 231 0.48 -2.06 5.13
N THR A 232 -0.54 -1.49 4.52
CA THR A 232 -0.56 -1.18 3.08
C THR A 232 -0.67 0.32 2.85
N SER A 233 -0.16 0.76 1.71
CA SER A 233 -0.20 2.16 1.28
C SER A 233 -0.29 2.28 -0.23
N HIS A 234 -0.92 3.36 -0.71
CA HIS A 234 -0.88 3.75 -2.11
C HIS A 234 -0.95 5.28 -2.28
N GLU A 235 -0.66 5.75 -3.49
CA GLU A 235 -0.86 7.16 -3.85
C GLU A 235 -2.36 7.45 -3.97
N ALA A 236 -2.85 8.39 -3.20
CA ALA A 236 -4.24 8.88 -3.31
C ALA A 236 -4.40 9.73 -4.58
N LEU A 237 -4.25 9.11 -5.75
CA LEU A 237 -4.26 9.80 -7.04
C LEU A 237 -5.69 9.96 -7.58
N LEU A 238 -6.53 8.93 -7.48
CA LEU A 238 -7.88 8.89 -8.05
C LEU A 238 -8.91 9.27 -6.99
N LEU A 239 -9.09 10.58 -6.78
CA LEU A 239 -9.88 11.13 -5.67
C LEU A 239 -11.34 10.68 -5.63
N GLN A 240 -11.98 10.37 -6.76
CA GLN A 240 -13.33 9.81 -6.77
C GLN A 240 -13.38 8.43 -6.10
N TYR A 241 -12.37 7.59 -6.31
CA TYR A 241 -12.26 6.28 -5.69
C TYR A 241 -12.00 6.40 -4.19
N GLU A 242 -11.06 7.26 -3.79
CA GLU A 242 -10.75 7.51 -2.38
C GLU A 242 -11.95 8.10 -1.63
N GLU A 243 -12.68 9.07 -2.24
CA GLU A 243 -13.92 9.61 -1.69
C GLU A 243 -14.97 8.52 -1.46
N ALA A 244 -15.14 7.61 -2.45
CA ALA A 244 -16.08 6.51 -2.34
C ALA A 244 -15.73 5.51 -1.22
N LEU A 245 -14.49 5.44 -0.78
CA LEU A 245 -14.02 4.59 0.33
C LEU A 245 -13.75 5.37 1.62
N THR A 246 -14.10 6.66 1.68
CA THR A 246 -13.93 7.45 2.91
C THR A 246 -15.14 7.32 3.83
N ARG A 247 -14.91 6.94 5.10
CA ARG A 247 -15.94 6.63 6.09
C ARG A 247 -15.71 7.36 7.42
N ILE A 248 -16.80 7.59 8.14
CA ILE A 248 -16.71 7.94 9.56
C ILE A 248 -16.48 6.65 10.34
N ASP A 249 -15.38 6.59 11.07
CA ASP A 249 -15.14 5.50 12.03
C ASP A 249 -16.10 5.60 13.23
N SER A 250 -16.87 4.56 13.46
CA SER A 250 -17.89 4.54 14.52
C SER A 250 -17.31 4.62 15.94
N THR A 251 -16.02 4.31 16.10
CA THR A 251 -15.37 4.32 17.43
C THR A 251 -14.78 5.69 17.78
N SER A 252 -14.33 6.45 16.78
CA SER A 252 -13.68 7.76 17.01
C SER A 252 -14.51 8.95 16.51
N GLY A 253 -15.51 8.72 15.67
CA GLY A 253 -16.30 9.78 15.01
C GLY A 253 -15.51 10.57 13.96
N LYS A 254 -14.32 10.10 13.57
CA LYS A 254 -13.42 10.77 12.64
C LYS A 254 -13.45 10.13 11.27
N TRP A 255 -13.04 10.88 10.25
CA TRP A 255 -12.99 10.42 8.87
C TRP A 255 -11.72 9.64 8.59
N TYR A 256 -11.87 8.46 7.99
CA TYR A 256 -10.79 7.63 7.48
C TYR A 256 -11.09 7.24 6.04
N ASP A 257 -10.09 7.34 5.20
CA ASP A 257 -10.07 6.62 3.94
C ASP A 257 -9.70 5.16 4.24
N VAL A 258 -10.64 4.27 4.01
CA VAL A 258 -10.49 2.85 4.32
C VAL A 258 -10.03 2.02 3.12
N SER A 259 -9.49 2.66 2.09
CA SER A 259 -8.84 2.03 0.95
C SER A 259 -7.46 1.45 1.31
N ALA A 260 -6.72 2.08 2.23
CA ALA A 260 -5.44 1.61 2.76
C ALA A 260 -5.18 2.13 4.18
N HIS A 261 -4.16 1.58 4.85
CA HIS A 261 -3.75 2.04 6.19
C HIS A 261 -3.09 3.42 6.14
N MET A 262 -2.32 3.69 5.09
CA MET A 262 -1.60 4.94 4.84
C MET A 262 -1.82 5.37 3.40
N LEU A 263 -2.03 6.64 3.18
CA LEU A 263 -2.09 7.26 1.87
C LEU A 263 -0.89 8.19 1.68
N TRP A 264 -0.52 8.46 0.44
CA TRP A 264 0.52 9.43 0.16
C TRP A 264 0.18 10.27 -1.08
N VAL A 265 0.79 11.44 -1.16
CA VAL A 265 0.70 12.38 -2.27
C VAL A 265 2.06 12.53 -2.91
N GLY A 266 2.10 12.48 -4.25
CA GLY A 266 3.32 12.59 -5.03
C GLY A 266 3.66 14.04 -5.41
N ASP A 267 4.83 14.23 -6.01
CA ASP A 267 5.35 15.53 -6.43
C ASP A 267 4.39 16.29 -7.37
N ARG A 268 3.63 15.55 -8.19
CA ARG A 268 2.68 16.13 -9.17
C ARG A 268 1.35 16.57 -8.57
N THR A 269 1.04 16.19 -7.34
CA THR A 269 -0.29 16.39 -6.71
C THR A 269 -0.21 17.00 -5.30
N ARG A 270 0.98 17.42 -4.84
CA ARG A 270 1.21 17.98 -3.50
C ARG A 270 1.09 19.51 -3.39
N GLN A 271 0.46 20.17 -4.36
CA GLN A 271 0.22 21.62 -4.32
C GLN A 271 -0.76 21.95 -3.19
N LEU A 272 -0.40 22.92 -2.33
CA LEU A 272 -1.14 23.23 -1.10
C LEU A 272 -2.58 23.70 -1.36
N ASP A 273 -2.84 24.29 -2.51
CA ASP A 273 -4.16 24.75 -2.96
C ASP A 273 -4.90 23.72 -3.83
N GLY A 274 -4.27 22.57 -4.09
CA GLY A 274 -4.78 21.51 -4.95
C GLY A 274 -5.79 20.57 -4.26
N ALA A 275 -6.54 19.86 -5.10
CA ALA A 275 -7.59 18.95 -4.67
C ALA A 275 -7.09 17.80 -3.79
N HIS A 276 -5.90 17.24 -4.09
CA HIS A 276 -5.34 16.11 -3.35
C HIS A 276 -4.99 16.51 -1.91
N ILE A 277 -4.39 17.68 -1.70
CA ILE A 277 -4.10 18.18 -0.36
C ILE A 277 -5.40 18.55 0.36
N GLU A 278 -6.40 19.13 -0.34
CA GLU A 278 -7.71 19.39 0.26
C GLU A 278 -8.36 18.09 0.76
N PHE A 279 -8.32 17.01 -0.02
CA PHE A 279 -8.85 15.73 0.40
C PHE A 279 -8.09 15.17 1.63
N LEU A 280 -6.77 15.08 1.53
CA LEU A 280 -5.93 14.45 2.55
C LEU A 280 -5.94 15.18 3.90
N ARG A 281 -6.14 16.50 3.92
CA ARG A 281 -6.13 17.28 5.18
C ARG A 281 -7.25 16.93 6.16
N GLY A 282 -8.29 16.24 5.70
CA GLY A 282 -9.47 15.94 6.53
C GLY A 282 -9.62 14.48 6.94
N ILE A 283 -8.77 13.59 6.49
CA ILE A 283 -8.72 12.20 6.93
C ILE A 283 -7.66 12.00 8.02
N GLU A 284 -7.89 11.02 8.88
CA GLU A 284 -7.02 10.73 10.03
C GLU A 284 -5.94 9.67 9.75
N ASN A 285 -5.94 9.10 8.55
CA ASN A 285 -4.90 8.17 8.13
C ASN A 285 -3.50 8.81 8.24
N PRO A 286 -2.44 8.05 8.50
CA PRO A 286 -1.08 8.52 8.23
C PRO A 286 -0.94 8.96 6.78
N ILE A 287 -0.31 10.10 6.55
CA ILE A 287 -0.11 10.69 5.23
C ILE A 287 1.39 10.76 4.94
N GLY A 288 1.77 10.25 3.77
CA GLY A 288 3.10 10.43 3.20
C GLY A 288 3.13 11.58 2.19
N ILE A 289 4.24 12.30 2.15
CA ILE A 289 4.50 13.33 1.14
C ILE A 289 5.80 12.96 0.44
N LYS A 290 5.73 12.79 -0.89
CA LYS A 290 6.88 12.41 -1.71
C LYS A 290 7.42 13.61 -2.48
#